data_69d116d46a350064af048d1950de1491
#
_entry.id   69d116d46a350064af048d1950de1491
#
_cell.length_a   1.000
_cell.length_b   1.000
_cell.length_c   1.000
_cell.angle_alpha   90.00
_cell.angle_beta   90.00
_cell.angle_gamma   90.00
#
_symmetry.space_group_name_H-M   'P 1'
#
loop_
_entity.id
_entity.type
_entity.pdbx_description
1 polymer ?
#
loop_
_entity_poly.entity_id
_entity_poly.type
_entity_poly.pdbx_seq_one_letter_code
_entity_poly.pdbx_strand_id
1 'polypeptide(L)'
;MPWPRALPALRRAAPVLPVVAIVALLGLPVAPDSTATPADAVSGLVVLWAVVHTARQARRPLTRTAAVVLGLPVVGLAVAAGGAVTPADALTGLARYLQVFVLVPVAVVLLVRDRRDARLLLWSLVGLALWEGAVGVHQYLTGTGASYQGADIRAVGTFGPADVMGMATAVAFGLVAAVGLALGARQRRQRVVAGACALALLLPLVASFSRGAWIATAVACGAQLLTAGARRAGRTVAAAVAVGVVLVGGFGVGAAVLQERLTSITRIADAPDQSVVDRYSLWVAATDMWRGHPVTGVGLKAFPAHRDGHASLALSSGSDTDAAGWGFRRRPLLTPHNMYLLVLSEQGLLGVVTVVGGWLALLVCAAGRLRRAGRGRDCAVAACGLLLWQYVDFLYADIGGPSTVLTGVCLGAGAWWALAREATTGGAAQAGPR
;
A
#
# COMPACT_ATOMS: atom_id res chain seq x y z
N MET A 1 -26.07 -9.90 30.13
CA MET A 1 -24.84 -9.07 30.09
C MET A 1 -23.65 -9.93 29.66
N PRO A 2 -23.02 -9.73 28.48
CA PRO A 2 -21.95 -10.63 27.97
C PRO A 2 -20.52 -10.07 28.15
N TRP A 3 -20.21 -9.36 29.23
CA TRP A 3 -18.92 -8.66 29.43
C TRP A 3 -17.73 -9.52 29.91
N PRO A 4 -17.85 -10.72 30.52
CA PRO A 4 -16.68 -11.43 31.06
C PRO A 4 -15.76 -12.06 30.00
N ARG A 5 -16.22 -12.28 28.74
CA ARG A 5 -15.41 -12.94 27.69
C ARG A 5 -14.58 -11.96 26.86
N ALA A 6 -14.88 -10.66 26.85
CA ALA A 6 -14.19 -9.66 26.06
C ALA A 6 -12.81 -9.26 26.64
N LEU A 7 -12.70 -9.13 27.96
CA LEU A 7 -11.48 -8.71 28.64
C LEU A 7 -10.25 -9.60 28.39
N PRO A 8 -10.35 -10.95 28.46
CA PRO A 8 -9.20 -11.81 28.15
C PRO A 8 -8.83 -11.79 26.67
N ALA A 9 -9.78 -11.57 25.76
CA ALA A 9 -9.51 -11.44 24.34
C ALA A 9 -8.76 -10.14 24.03
N LEU A 10 -9.17 -9.02 24.61
CA LEU A 10 -8.50 -7.70 24.49
C LEU A 10 -7.08 -7.73 25.06
N ARG A 11 -6.87 -8.34 26.24
CA ARG A 11 -5.53 -8.51 26.83
C ARG A 11 -4.60 -9.35 25.95
N ARG A 12 -5.14 -10.35 25.25
CA ARG A 12 -4.35 -11.15 24.29
C ARG A 12 -4.02 -10.39 23.02
N ALA A 13 -4.90 -9.53 22.55
CA ALA A 13 -4.67 -8.70 21.34
C ALA A 13 -3.88 -7.42 21.64
N ALA A 14 -3.65 -7.07 22.91
CA ALA A 14 -3.05 -5.82 23.33
C ALA A 14 -1.79 -5.39 22.54
N PRO A 15 -0.84 -6.27 22.18
CA PRO A 15 0.35 -5.86 21.43
C PRO A 15 0.09 -5.43 19.99
N VAL A 16 -0.90 -5.98 19.30
CA VAL A 16 -1.20 -5.62 17.90
C VAL A 16 -2.17 -4.43 17.80
N LEU A 17 -2.91 -4.12 18.86
CA LEU A 17 -3.88 -3.02 18.88
C LEU A 17 -3.31 -1.65 18.48
N PRO A 18 -2.08 -1.25 18.88
CA PRO A 18 -1.49 0.00 18.41
C PRO A 18 -1.32 0.07 16.89
N VAL A 19 -0.99 -1.06 16.23
CA VAL A 19 -0.91 -1.13 14.76
C VAL A 19 -2.31 -1.00 14.15
N VAL A 20 -3.31 -1.66 14.75
CA VAL A 20 -4.72 -1.50 14.32
C VAL A 20 -5.19 -0.06 14.51
N ALA A 21 -4.74 0.63 15.56
CA ALA A 21 -5.06 2.04 15.78
C ALA A 21 -4.47 2.95 14.68
N ILE A 22 -3.24 2.69 14.20
CA ILE A 22 -2.68 3.41 13.04
C ILE A 22 -3.62 3.26 11.84
N VAL A 23 -4.06 2.02 11.55
CA VAL A 23 -4.98 1.76 10.43
C VAL A 23 -6.31 2.49 10.62
N ALA A 24 -6.88 2.47 11.83
CA ALA A 24 -8.14 3.15 12.12
C ALA A 24 -8.04 4.69 11.99
N LEU A 25 -6.91 5.27 12.40
CA LEU A 25 -6.68 6.72 12.31
C LEU A 25 -6.55 7.22 10.87
N LEU A 26 -6.19 6.35 9.92
CA LEU A 26 -6.20 6.69 8.50
C LEU A 26 -7.62 6.90 7.93
N GLY A 27 -8.65 6.43 8.60
CA GLY A 27 -10.04 6.71 8.23
C GLY A 27 -10.56 8.09 8.69
N LEU A 28 -9.71 8.91 9.31
CA LEU A 28 -10.08 10.28 9.69
C LEU A 28 -9.87 11.24 8.51
N PRO A 29 -10.75 12.24 8.34
CA PRO A 29 -10.57 13.25 7.30
C PRO A 29 -9.24 13.99 7.45
N VAL A 30 -8.57 14.19 6.34
CA VAL A 30 -7.29 14.91 6.26
C VAL A 30 -7.56 16.40 6.04
N ALA A 31 -6.85 17.27 6.75
CA ALA A 31 -6.96 18.71 6.54
C ALA A 31 -6.37 19.12 5.18
N PRO A 32 -6.92 20.17 4.52
CA PRO A 32 -6.59 20.56 3.17
C PRO A 32 -5.12 20.74 2.85
N ASP A 33 -4.33 21.27 3.76
CA ASP A 33 -2.92 21.59 3.57
C ASP A 33 -1.98 20.66 4.33
N SER A 34 -2.53 19.60 4.94
CA SER A 34 -1.74 18.68 5.75
C SER A 34 -1.02 17.65 4.87
N THR A 35 0.29 17.58 5.01
CA THR A 35 1.13 16.51 4.46
C THR A 35 1.36 15.37 5.44
N ALA A 36 0.95 15.54 6.70
CA ALA A 36 1.05 14.57 7.77
C ALA A 36 -0.31 14.31 8.42
N THR A 37 -0.54 13.10 8.87
CA THR A 37 -1.77 12.65 9.50
C THR A 37 -1.56 12.32 10.98
N PRO A 38 -2.63 12.24 11.79
CA PRO A 38 -2.54 11.67 13.13
C PRO A 38 -1.93 10.26 13.13
N ALA A 39 -2.16 9.47 12.07
CA ALA A 39 -1.56 8.15 11.90
C ALA A 39 -0.03 8.20 11.78
N ASP A 40 0.53 9.24 11.17
CA ASP A 40 1.99 9.43 11.09
C ASP A 40 2.60 9.63 12.49
N ALA A 41 2.04 10.53 13.29
CA ALA A 41 2.50 10.79 14.65
C ALA A 41 2.37 9.55 15.55
N VAL A 42 1.19 8.89 15.50
CA VAL A 42 0.94 7.67 16.28
C VAL A 42 1.86 6.53 15.82
N SER A 43 2.22 6.44 14.54
CA SER A 43 3.16 5.43 14.06
C SER A 43 4.53 5.56 14.74
N GLY A 44 5.02 6.77 14.95
CA GLY A 44 6.26 7.02 15.70
C GLY A 44 6.17 6.54 17.16
N LEU A 45 5.04 6.81 17.83
CA LEU A 45 4.78 6.32 19.19
C LEU A 45 4.70 4.80 19.24
N VAL A 46 4.07 4.17 18.24
CA VAL A 46 3.96 2.71 18.12
C VAL A 46 5.33 2.07 17.90
N VAL A 47 6.19 2.68 17.09
CA VAL A 47 7.58 2.23 16.91
C VAL A 47 8.34 2.28 18.23
N LEU A 48 8.29 3.40 18.94
CA LEU A 48 8.92 3.54 20.25
C LEU A 48 8.40 2.51 21.23
N TRP A 49 7.09 2.35 21.30
CA TRP A 49 6.46 1.35 22.18
C TRP A 49 6.86 -0.08 21.81
N ALA A 50 6.93 -0.42 20.52
CA ALA A 50 7.37 -1.73 20.05
C ALA A 50 8.79 -2.06 20.50
N VAL A 51 9.71 -1.09 20.40
CA VAL A 51 11.09 -1.22 20.85
C VAL A 51 11.16 -1.44 22.37
N VAL A 52 10.49 -0.57 23.15
CA VAL A 52 10.48 -0.67 24.62
C VAL A 52 9.83 -1.97 25.09
N HIS A 53 8.68 -2.35 24.49
CA HIS A 53 7.96 -3.57 24.83
C HIS A 53 8.82 -4.81 24.57
N THR A 54 9.51 -4.85 23.43
CA THR A 54 10.39 -5.97 23.07
C THR A 54 11.62 -6.05 23.95
N ALA A 55 12.25 -4.91 24.24
CA ALA A 55 13.42 -4.83 25.12
C ALA A 55 13.09 -5.35 26.52
N ARG A 56 11.92 -4.99 27.06
CA ARG A 56 11.46 -5.47 28.39
C ARG A 56 11.19 -6.96 28.45
N GLN A 57 10.86 -7.60 27.32
CA GLN A 57 10.59 -9.05 27.28
C GLN A 57 11.86 -9.90 27.15
N ALA A 58 13.05 -9.29 27.00
CA ALA A 58 14.34 -9.97 26.76
C ALA A 58 14.31 -10.99 25.61
N ARG A 59 13.34 -10.87 24.68
CA ARG A 59 13.19 -11.76 23.54
C ARG A 59 13.99 -11.24 22.36
N ARG A 60 14.54 -12.18 21.58
CA ARG A 60 15.13 -11.85 20.26
C ARG A 60 14.12 -12.20 19.16
N PRO A 61 13.14 -11.34 18.87
CA PRO A 61 12.06 -11.64 17.93
C PRO A 61 12.53 -11.63 16.48
N LEU A 62 13.61 -10.87 16.18
CA LEU A 62 14.17 -10.79 14.83
C LEU A 62 15.24 -11.88 14.62
N THR A 63 15.12 -12.59 13.52
CA THR A 63 16.18 -13.47 13.00
C THR A 63 17.28 -12.62 12.37
N ARG A 64 18.49 -13.19 12.19
CA ARG A 64 19.56 -12.51 11.44
C ARG A 64 19.10 -12.09 10.05
N THR A 65 18.41 -12.98 9.34
CA THR A 65 17.81 -12.67 8.03
C THR A 65 16.84 -11.49 8.10
N ALA A 66 15.96 -11.46 9.10
CA ALA A 66 15.02 -10.35 9.28
C ALA A 66 15.75 -9.02 9.55
N ALA A 67 16.78 -9.04 10.41
CA ALA A 67 17.56 -7.85 10.69
C ALA A 67 18.31 -7.33 9.45
N VAL A 68 18.85 -8.23 8.63
CA VAL A 68 19.54 -7.85 7.38
C VAL A 68 18.53 -7.29 6.37
N VAL A 69 17.46 -8.02 6.06
CA VAL A 69 16.49 -7.63 5.00
C VAL A 69 15.79 -6.33 5.35
N LEU A 70 15.38 -6.13 6.62
CA LEU A 70 14.72 -4.90 7.06
C LEU A 70 15.68 -3.75 7.35
N GLY A 71 16.96 -4.06 7.66
CA GLY A 71 17.98 -3.05 7.91
C GLY A 71 18.72 -2.59 6.65
N LEU A 72 18.73 -3.39 5.59
CA LEU A 72 19.44 -3.10 4.35
C LEU A 72 19.10 -1.72 3.75
N PRO A 73 17.82 -1.29 3.69
CA PRO A 73 17.45 0.04 3.18
C PRO A 73 18.13 1.19 3.93
N VAL A 74 18.46 1.03 5.21
CA VAL A 74 19.10 2.09 6.02
C VAL A 74 20.42 2.53 5.40
N VAL A 75 21.19 1.60 4.84
CA VAL A 75 22.51 1.88 4.24
C VAL A 75 22.37 2.82 3.02
N GLY A 76 21.49 2.47 2.08
CA GLY A 76 21.25 3.29 0.90
C GLY A 76 20.69 4.67 1.25
N LEU A 77 19.73 4.70 2.18
CA LEU A 77 19.13 5.95 2.66
C LEU A 77 20.14 6.87 3.36
N ALA A 78 21.03 6.31 4.18
CA ALA A 78 22.07 7.09 4.88
C ALA A 78 23.07 7.73 3.90
N VAL A 79 23.50 6.97 2.88
CA VAL A 79 24.41 7.49 1.85
C VAL A 79 23.71 8.57 1.01
N ALA A 80 22.47 8.32 0.57
CA ALA A 80 21.72 9.29 -0.21
C ALA A 80 21.41 10.59 0.56
N ALA A 81 21.23 10.50 1.88
CA ALA A 81 21.03 11.68 2.73
C ALA A 81 22.28 12.59 2.76
N GLY A 82 23.47 12.01 2.63
CA GLY A 82 24.72 12.79 2.51
C GLY A 82 24.82 13.61 1.23
N GLY A 83 24.04 13.25 0.17
CA GLY A 83 23.95 13.97 -1.08
C GLY A 83 22.75 14.92 -1.18
N ALA A 84 21.92 15.07 -0.14
CA ALA A 84 20.74 15.91 -0.17
C ALA A 84 21.10 17.41 -0.36
N VAL A 85 20.24 18.16 -1.07
CA VAL A 85 20.46 19.57 -1.37
C VAL A 85 20.56 20.42 -0.10
N THR A 86 19.72 20.11 0.89
CA THR A 86 19.73 20.79 2.19
C THR A 86 19.70 19.79 3.34
N PRO A 87 20.20 20.14 4.54
CA PRO A 87 20.05 19.29 5.73
C PRO A 87 18.59 19.00 6.11
N ALA A 88 17.67 19.94 5.81
CA ALA A 88 16.24 19.77 6.06
C ALA A 88 15.65 18.69 5.14
N ASP A 89 16.03 18.67 3.86
CA ASP A 89 15.62 17.64 2.91
C ASP A 89 16.17 16.27 3.32
N ALA A 90 17.44 16.21 3.74
CA ALA A 90 18.05 14.99 4.28
C ALA A 90 17.23 14.45 5.45
N LEU A 91 16.91 15.29 6.43
CA LEU A 91 16.21 14.89 7.65
C LEU A 91 14.76 14.44 7.35
N THR A 92 14.02 15.25 6.58
CA THR A 92 12.63 14.92 6.23
C THR A 92 12.54 13.69 5.35
N GLY A 93 13.47 13.53 4.39
CA GLY A 93 13.59 12.35 3.56
C GLY A 93 13.90 11.12 4.39
N LEU A 94 14.96 11.15 5.21
CA LEU A 94 15.31 10.03 6.10
C LEU A 94 14.16 9.65 7.02
N ALA A 95 13.52 10.63 7.68
CA ALA A 95 12.39 10.38 8.56
C ALA A 95 11.27 9.62 7.83
N ARG A 96 10.88 10.08 6.65
CA ARG A 96 9.78 9.48 5.87
C ARG A 96 10.14 8.10 5.32
N TYR A 97 11.30 7.96 4.69
CA TYR A 97 11.73 6.68 4.12
C TYR A 97 11.97 5.64 5.21
N LEU A 98 12.65 6.01 6.31
CA LEU A 98 12.84 5.11 7.44
C LEU A 98 11.51 4.72 8.09
N GLN A 99 10.59 5.66 8.29
CA GLN A 99 9.26 5.39 8.82
C GLN A 99 8.57 4.28 8.01
N VAL A 100 8.49 4.44 6.69
CA VAL A 100 7.70 3.58 5.81
C VAL A 100 8.37 2.24 5.51
N PHE A 101 9.68 2.24 5.26
CA PHE A 101 10.38 1.04 4.78
C PHE A 101 11.10 0.25 5.86
N VAL A 102 11.31 0.84 7.03
CA VAL A 102 12.07 0.19 8.12
C VAL A 102 11.28 0.17 9.43
N LEU A 103 10.95 1.33 9.99
CA LEU A 103 10.49 1.43 11.37
C LEU A 103 9.08 0.86 11.56
N VAL A 104 8.11 1.25 10.72
CA VAL A 104 6.75 0.71 10.79
C VAL A 104 6.73 -0.78 10.44
N PRO A 105 7.36 -1.27 9.36
CA PRO A 105 7.49 -2.71 9.10
C PRO A 105 8.10 -3.48 10.26
N VAL A 106 9.18 -3.00 10.88
CA VAL A 106 9.81 -3.63 12.05
C VAL A 106 8.84 -3.65 13.22
N ALA A 107 8.13 -2.55 13.51
CA ALA A 107 7.15 -2.50 14.59
C ALA A 107 6.04 -3.53 14.38
N VAL A 108 5.52 -3.68 13.16
CA VAL A 108 4.53 -4.71 12.83
C VAL A 108 5.09 -6.12 13.08
N VAL A 109 6.31 -6.41 12.64
CA VAL A 109 6.96 -7.73 12.88
C VAL A 109 7.14 -8.01 14.37
N LEU A 110 7.43 -7.00 15.19
CA LEU A 110 7.62 -7.12 16.63
C LEU A 110 6.31 -7.32 17.39
N LEU A 111 5.23 -6.68 16.94
CA LEU A 111 3.95 -6.61 17.65
C LEU A 111 2.96 -7.70 17.22
N VAL A 112 3.03 -8.17 15.99
CA VAL A 112 2.23 -9.30 15.49
C VAL A 112 2.87 -10.61 15.92
N ARG A 113 2.31 -11.25 16.94
CA ARG A 113 2.90 -12.44 17.58
C ARG A 113 2.48 -13.75 16.92
N ASP A 114 1.25 -13.81 16.45
CA ASP A 114 0.68 -15.02 15.89
C ASP A 114 -0.28 -14.73 14.72
N ARG A 115 -0.87 -15.80 14.18
CA ARG A 115 -1.82 -15.73 13.07
C ARG A 115 -3.15 -15.07 13.44
N ARG A 116 -3.50 -14.98 14.73
CA ARG A 116 -4.73 -14.31 15.19
C ARG A 116 -4.50 -12.79 15.12
N ASP A 117 -3.34 -12.34 15.60
CA ASP A 117 -2.92 -10.95 15.52
C ASP A 117 -2.83 -10.51 14.03
N ALA A 118 -2.22 -11.35 13.18
CA ALA A 118 -2.14 -11.09 11.74
C ALA A 118 -3.53 -11.00 11.07
N ARG A 119 -4.46 -11.90 11.43
CA ARG A 119 -5.85 -11.83 10.94
C ARG A 119 -6.56 -10.57 11.41
N LEU A 120 -6.35 -10.17 12.67
CA LEU A 120 -6.92 -8.93 13.19
C LEU A 120 -6.42 -7.71 12.39
N LEU A 121 -5.12 -7.66 12.09
CA LEU A 121 -4.54 -6.62 11.23
C LEU A 121 -5.14 -6.66 9.81
N LEU A 122 -5.25 -7.85 9.19
CA LEU A 122 -5.85 -7.98 7.86
C LEU A 122 -7.32 -7.55 7.85
N TRP A 123 -8.10 -7.89 8.88
CA TRP A 123 -9.48 -7.42 9.00
C TRP A 123 -9.58 -5.92 9.27
N SER A 124 -8.61 -5.31 9.96
CA SER A 124 -8.58 -3.84 10.10
C SER A 124 -8.33 -3.14 8.77
N LEU A 125 -7.49 -3.72 7.89
CA LEU A 125 -7.31 -3.21 6.51
C LEU A 125 -8.62 -3.33 5.71
N VAL A 126 -9.34 -4.45 5.83
CA VAL A 126 -10.67 -4.61 5.20
C VAL A 126 -11.66 -3.59 5.75
N GLY A 127 -11.67 -3.37 7.07
CA GLY A 127 -12.53 -2.36 7.72
C GLY A 127 -12.26 -0.94 7.24
N LEU A 128 -10.98 -0.55 7.18
CA LEU A 128 -10.58 0.76 6.62
C LEU A 128 -11.04 0.89 5.16
N ALA A 129 -10.80 -0.14 4.34
CA ALA A 129 -11.18 -0.13 2.93
C ALA A 129 -12.69 0.00 2.72
N LEU A 130 -13.50 -0.68 3.53
CA LEU A 130 -14.98 -0.55 3.49
C LEU A 130 -15.42 0.85 3.90
N TRP A 131 -14.79 1.44 4.91
CA TRP A 131 -15.05 2.83 5.32
C TRP A 131 -14.70 3.81 4.22
N GLU A 132 -13.46 3.78 3.73
CA GLU A 132 -12.98 4.63 2.63
C GLU A 132 -13.81 4.44 1.36
N GLY A 133 -14.14 3.19 1.05
CA GLY A 133 -14.98 2.84 -0.07
C GLY A 133 -16.41 3.38 0.06
N ALA A 134 -17.00 3.33 1.25
CA ALA A 134 -18.34 3.88 1.50
C ALA A 134 -18.36 5.41 1.32
N VAL A 135 -17.36 6.10 1.92
CA VAL A 135 -17.19 7.55 1.73
C VAL A 135 -16.99 7.89 0.25
N GLY A 136 -16.12 7.15 -0.44
CA GLY A 136 -15.84 7.38 -1.85
C GLY A 136 -17.05 7.14 -2.77
N VAL A 137 -17.82 6.09 -2.54
CA VAL A 137 -19.07 5.83 -3.29
C VAL A 137 -20.08 6.95 -3.04
N HIS A 138 -20.23 7.41 -1.78
CA HIS A 138 -21.08 8.56 -1.48
C HIS A 138 -20.63 9.81 -2.24
N GLN A 139 -19.31 10.11 -2.25
CA GLN A 139 -18.75 11.24 -2.98
C GLN A 139 -19.03 11.15 -4.49
N TYR A 140 -18.88 9.96 -5.07
CA TYR A 140 -19.18 9.73 -6.49
C TYR A 140 -20.67 9.97 -6.81
N LEU A 141 -21.58 9.44 -5.98
CA LEU A 141 -23.02 9.57 -6.20
C LEU A 141 -23.53 11.01 -5.99
N THR A 142 -22.90 11.78 -5.10
CA THR A 142 -23.30 13.16 -4.79
C THR A 142 -22.53 14.22 -5.58
N GLY A 143 -21.55 13.81 -6.39
CA GLY A 143 -20.68 14.75 -7.12
C GLY A 143 -19.74 15.55 -6.20
N THR A 144 -19.49 15.09 -4.95
CA THR A 144 -18.66 15.79 -3.97
C THR A 144 -17.22 15.27 -3.88
N GLY A 145 -16.79 14.41 -4.80
CA GLY A 145 -15.40 13.92 -4.92
C GLY A 145 -14.45 14.99 -5.44
N ALA A 146 -13.38 14.56 -6.13
CA ALA A 146 -12.41 15.46 -6.72
C ALA A 146 -12.31 15.26 -8.24
N SER A 147 -12.21 16.36 -8.99
CA SER A 147 -11.75 16.38 -10.36
C SER A 147 -10.22 16.42 -10.39
N TYR A 148 -9.62 15.75 -11.33
CA TYR A 148 -8.18 15.74 -11.55
C TYR A 148 -7.90 16.00 -13.02
N GLN A 149 -7.14 17.09 -13.32
CA GLN A 149 -6.84 17.54 -14.68
C GLN A 149 -8.10 17.75 -15.55
N GLY A 150 -9.15 18.30 -14.96
CA GLY A 150 -10.42 18.55 -15.66
C GLY A 150 -11.23 17.29 -16.00
N ALA A 151 -10.80 16.11 -15.54
CA ALA A 151 -11.54 14.87 -15.71
C ALA A 151 -12.75 14.81 -14.77
N ASP A 152 -13.66 13.87 -15.04
CA ASP A 152 -14.86 13.64 -14.22
C ASP A 152 -14.53 13.42 -12.73
N ILE A 153 -15.52 13.75 -11.90
CA ILE A 153 -15.43 13.60 -10.45
C ILE A 153 -15.18 12.14 -10.09
N ARG A 154 -14.13 11.92 -9.32
CA ARG A 154 -13.73 10.61 -8.80
C ARG A 154 -13.87 10.55 -7.28
N ALA A 155 -14.04 9.35 -6.77
CA ALA A 155 -14.01 9.06 -5.35
C ALA A 155 -12.59 9.21 -4.80
N VAL A 156 -12.41 9.98 -3.72
CA VAL A 156 -11.11 10.24 -3.07
C VAL A 156 -11.11 9.89 -1.58
N GLY A 157 -12.27 9.47 -1.03
CA GLY A 157 -12.41 9.08 0.37
C GLY A 157 -12.12 10.21 1.36
N THR A 158 -11.68 9.85 2.56
CA THR A 158 -11.33 10.82 3.61
C THR A 158 -10.00 11.53 3.35
N PHE A 159 -9.15 11.00 2.45
CA PHE A 159 -7.88 11.62 2.05
C PHE A 159 -8.07 12.87 1.21
N GLY A 160 -9.24 12.99 0.56
CA GLY A 160 -9.60 14.14 -0.23
C GLY A 160 -8.61 14.43 -1.37
N PRO A 161 -8.59 15.68 -1.91
CA PRO A 161 -7.68 16.07 -2.98
C PRO A 161 -6.21 16.16 -2.54
N ALA A 162 -5.91 16.03 -1.24
CA ALA A 162 -4.53 15.96 -0.73
C ALA A 162 -3.81 14.68 -1.19
N ASP A 163 -4.56 13.59 -1.31
CA ASP A 163 -4.07 12.31 -1.78
C ASP A 163 -5.15 11.62 -2.62
N VAL A 164 -5.29 12.05 -3.86
CA VAL A 164 -6.31 11.57 -4.80
C VAL A 164 -6.26 10.04 -4.99
N MET A 165 -5.11 9.44 -4.77
CA MET A 165 -4.90 8.00 -4.91
C MET A 165 -5.07 7.25 -3.58
N GLY A 166 -5.11 7.95 -2.44
CA GLY A 166 -5.13 7.37 -1.10
C GLY A 166 -6.30 6.40 -0.88
N MET A 167 -7.51 6.79 -1.29
CA MET A 167 -8.68 5.91 -1.22
C MET A 167 -8.49 4.66 -2.08
N ALA A 168 -8.03 4.81 -3.33
CA ALA A 168 -7.80 3.68 -4.23
C ALA A 168 -6.80 2.68 -3.63
N THR A 169 -5.72 3.18 -3.02
CA THR A 169 -4.71 2.39 -2.32
C THR A 169 -5.31 1.66 -1.11
N ALA A 170 -6.06 2.35 -0.25
CA ALA A 170 -6.69 1.74 0.92
C ALA A 170 -7.71 0.67 0.53
N VAL A 171 -8.56 0.95 -0.46
CA VAL A 171 -9.56 0.00 -1.00
C VAL A 171 -8.87 -1.21 -1.61
N ALA A 172 -7.81 -1.02 -2.40
CA ALA A 172 -7.07 -2.11 -3.02
C ALA A 172 -6.38 -3.00 -1.98
N PHE A 173 -5.74 -2.46 -0.96
CA PHE A 173 -5.15 -3.24 0.12
C PHE A 173 -6.20 -4.07 0.88
N GLY A 174 -7.36 -3.46 1.19
CA GLY A 174 -8.46 -4.19 1.83
C GLY A 174 -9.03 -5.28 0.94
N LEU A 175 -9.15 -5.04 -0.36
CA LEU A 175 -9.62 -6.02 -1.33
C LEU A 175 -8.65 -7.21 -1.42
N VAL A 176 -7.35 -6.95 -1.57
CA VAL A 176 -6.29 -7.97 -1.60
C VAL A 176 -6.26 -8.78 -0.29
N ALA A 177 -6.41 -8.10 0.86
CA ALA A 177 -6.51 -8.77 2.16
C ALA A 177 -7.77 -9.65 2.24
N ALA A 178 -8.93 -9.15 1.81
CA ALA A 178 -10.19 -9.89 1.80
C ALA A 178 -10.14 -11.13 0.88
N VAL A 179 -9.58 -11.00 -0.33
CA VAL A 179 -9.36 -12.13 -1.24
C VAL A 179 -8.45 -13.18 -0.60
N GLY A 180 -7.34 -12.77 0.00
CA GLY A 180 -6.42 -13.68 0.70
C GLY A 180 -7.10 -14.43 1.86
N LEU A 181 -7.88 -13.72 2.68
CA LEU A 181 -8.69 -14.29 3.75
C LEU A 181 -9.74 -15.26 3.19
N ALA A 182 -10.46 -14.90 2.12
CA ALA A 182 -11.49 -15.75 1.51
C ALA A 182 -10.91 -17.04 0.95
N LEU A 183 -9.76 -16.98 0.28
CA LEU A 183 -9.11 -18.15 -0.34
C LEU A 183 -8.49 -19.09 0.67
N GLY A 184 -7.95 -18.57 1.78
CA GLY A 184 -7.21 -19.34 2.77
C GLY A 184 -7.97 -19.74 4.00
N ALA A 185 -9.13 -19.13 4.32
CA ALA A 185 -9.91 -19.41 5.52
C ALA A 185 -10.48 -20.84 5.52
N ARG A 186 -10.44 -21.49 6.69
CA ARG A 186 -11.02 -22.84 6.89
C ARG A 186 -12.52 -22.81 7.12
N GLN A 187 -12.98 -21.83 7.89
CA GLN A 187 -14.40 -21.70 8.24
C GLN A 187 -15.19 -21.11 7.06
N ARG A 188 -16.29 -21.76 6.69
CA ARG A 188 -17.16 -21.30 5.60
C ARG A 188 -17.65 -19.87 5.83
N ARG A 189 -18.07 -19.55 7.08
CA ARG A 189 -18.53 -18.18 7.42
C ARG A 189 -17.49 -17.12 7.11
N GLN A 190 -16.22 -17.32 7.53
CA GLN A 190 -15.14 -16.38 7.26
C GLN A 190 -14.87 -16.23 5.76
N ARG A 191 -14.93 -17.33 4.98
CA ARG A 191 -14.79 -17.26 3.52
C ARG A 191 -15.90 -16.45 2.87
N VAL A 192 -17.14 -16.69 3.30
CA VAL A 192 -18.30 -15.97 2.73
C VAL A 192 -18.22 -14.48 3.06
N VAL A 193 -17.96 -14.13 4.34
CA VAL A 193 -17.83 -12.73 4.75
C VAL A 193 -16.69 -12.02 4.03
N ALA A 194 -15.50 -12.63 3.99
CA ALA A 194 -14.35 -12.04 3.28
C ALA A 194 -14.60 -11.91 1.77
N GLY A 195 -15.26 -12.91 1.16
CA GLY A 195 -15.66 -12.86 -0.24
C GLY A 195 -16.69 -11.75 -0.52
N ALA A 196 -17.68 -11.58 0.36
CA ALA A 196 -18.66 -10.49 0.25
C ALA A 196 -18.00 -9.11 0.38
N CYS A 197 -17.06 -8.95 1.35
CA CYS A 197 -16.27 -7.73 1.46
C CYS A 197 -15.45 -7.46 0.19
N ALA A 198 -14.78 -8.49 -0.36
CA ALA A 198 -14.00 -8.34 -1.59
C ALA A 198 -14.89 -7.89 -2.76
N LEU A 199 -16.07 -8.45 -2.93
CA LEU A 199 -17.02 -8.04 -3.96
C LEU A 199 -17.52 -6.60 -3.75
N ALA A 200 -17.86 -6.23 -2.52
CA ALA A 200 -18.30 -4.88 -2.18
C ALA A 200 -17.19 -3.82 -2.49
N LEU A 201 -15.92 -4.16 -2.28
CA LEU A 201 -14.79 -3.27 -2.53
C LEU A 201 -14.47 -3.07 -4.03
N LEU A 202 -15.04 -3.86 -4.94
CA LEU A 202 -14.88 -3.63 -6.38
C LEU A 202 -15.52 -2.30 -6.82
N LEU A 203 -16.68 -1.94 -6.25
CA LEU A 203 -17.39 -0.73 -6.62
C LEU A 203 -16.57 0.55 -6.34
N PRO A 204 -16.08 0.81 -5.10
CA PRO A 204 -15.25 1.98 -4.83
C PRO A 204 -13.91 1.96 -5.57
N LEU A 205 -13.33 0.78 -5.83
CA LEU A 205 -12.13 0.67 -6.63
C LEU A 205 -12.37 1.16 -8.07
N VAL A 206 -13.49 0.79 -8.68
CA VAL A 206 -13.87 1.28 -10.01
C VAL A 206 -14.14 2.79 -9.96
N ALA A 207 -14.90 3.29 -8.98
CA ALA A 207 -15.19 4.71 -8.79
C ALA A 207 -13.98 5.60 -8.50
N SER A 208 -12.82 5.02 -8.17
CA SER A 208 -11.56 5.76 -8.02
C SER A 208 -10.94 6.19 -9.35
N PHE A 209 -11.33 5.57 -10.46
CA PHE A 209 -10.77 5.78 -11.81
C PHE A 209 -9.23 5.71 -11.86
N SER A 210 -8.62 4.93 -10.96
CA SER A 210 -7.18 4.75 -10.88
C SER A 210 -6.72 3.55 -11.70
N ARG A 211 -6.23 3.79 -12.92
CA ARG A 211 -5.69 2.75 -13.82
C ARG A 211 -4.57 1.92 -13.14
N GLY A 212 -3.64 2.59 -12.45
CA GLY A 212 -2.55 1.93 -11.73
C GLY A 212 -3.05 0.99 -10.64
N ALA A 213 -3.96 1.45 -9.78
CA ALA A 213 -4.55 0.62 -8.73
C ALA A 213 -5.34 -0.57 -9.30
N TRP A 214 -6.04 -0.41 -10.44
CA TRP A 214 -6.75 -1.51 -11.10
C TRP A 214 -5.77 -2.59 -11.59
N ILE A 215 -4.68 -2.19 -12.27
CA ILE A 215 -3.65 -3.11 -12.77
C ILE A 215 -2.98 -3.84 -11.60
N ALA A 216 -2.53 -3.11 -10.60
CA ALA A 216 -1.89 -3.69 -9.43
C ALA A 216 -2.82 -4.69 -8.70
N THR A 217 -4.11 -4.34 -8.57
CA THR A 217 -5.12 -5.21 -7.95
C THR A 217 -5.39 -6.45 -8.79
N ALA A 218 -5.51 -6.31 -10.10
CA ALA A 218 -5.69 -7.43 -11.00
C ALA A 218 -4.51 -8.42 -10.94
N VAL A 219 -3.28 -7.91 -10.94
CA VAL A 219 -2.05 -8.72 -10.81
C VAL A 219 -1.99 -9.43 -9.46
N ALA A 220 -2.21 -8.72 -8.36
CA ALA A 220 -2.14 -9.29 -7.02
C ALA A 220 -3.24 -10.32 -6.78
N CYS A 221 -4.50 -10.00 -7.10
CA CYS A 221 -5.62 -10.93 -6.95
C CYS A 221 -5.50 -12.11 -7.92
N GLY A 222 -5.03 -11.90 -9.15
CA GLY A 222 -4.73 -12.96 -10.11
C GLY A 222 -3.71 -13.95 -9.56
N ALA A 223 -2.60 -13.45 -9.00
CA ALA A 223 -1.59 -14.28 -8.35
C ALA A 223 -2.15 -15.04 -7.13
N GLN A 224 -2.99 -14.40 -6.30
CA GLN A 224 -3.67 -15.07 -5.19
C GLN A 224 -4.59 -16.19 -5.68
N LEU A 225 -5.37 -15.94 -6.73
CA LEU A 225 -6.28 -16.93 -7.33
C LEU A 225 -5.52 -18.14 -7.90
N LEU A 226 -4.38 -17.93 -8.54
CA LEU A 226 -3.53 -19.03 -9.03
C LEU A 226 -3.11 -19.97 -7.88
N THR A 227 -2.89 -19.44 -6.66
CA THR A 227 -2.58 -20.29 -5.49
C THR A 227 -3.76 -21.15 -5.05
N ALA A 228 -5.00 -20.77 -5.36
CA ALA A 228 -6.22 -21.48 -4.95
C ALA A 228 -6.65 -22.62 -5.89
N GLY A 229 -6.04 -22.70 -7.07
CA GLY A 229 -6.34 -23.66 -8.11
C GLY A 229 -7.38 -23.18 -9.12
N ALA A 230 -7.26 -23.63 -10.38
CA ALA A 230 -7.99 -23.11 -11.54
C ALA A 230 -9.53 -23.11 -11.38
N ARG A 231 -10.13 -24.15 -10.78
CA ARG A 231 -11.59 -24.20 -10.59
C ARG A 231 -12.12 -23.13 -9.63
N ARG A 232 -11.38 -22.83 -8.55
CA ARG A 232 -11.75 -21.75 -7.62
C ARG A 232 -11.52 -20.39 -8.23
N ALA A 233 -10.39 -20.22 -8.89
CA ALA A 233 -10.07 -19.01 -9.65
C ALA A 233 -11.18 -18.69 -10.65
N GLY A 234 -11.59 -19.64 -11.48
CA GLY A 234 -12.66 -19.46 -12.47
C GLY A 234 -14.00 -19.04 -11.84
N ARG A 235 -14.41 -19.69 -10.72
CA ARG A 235 -15.65 -19.28 -10.02
C ARG A 235 -15.57 -17.86 -9.44
N THR A 236 -14.41 -17.49 -8.88
CA THR A 236 -14.25 -16.14 -8.30
C THR A 236 -14.23 -15.08 -9.38
N VAL A 237 -13.56 -15.33 -10.50
CA VAL A 237 -13.57 -14.45 -11.67
C VAL A 237 -14.99 -14.35 -12.25
N ALA A 238 -15.70 -15.46 -12.43
CA ALA A 238 -17.07 -15.44 -12.92
C ALA A 238 -18.01 -14.64 -11.99
N ALA A 239 -17.88 -14.78 -10.66
CA ALA A 239 -18.64 -14.00 -9.69
C ALA A 239 -18.28 -12.50 -9.78
N ALA A 240 -17.01 -12.15 -9.90
CA ALA A 240 -16.57 -10.76 -10.04
C ALA A 240 -17.10 -10.12 -11.35
N VAL A 241 -17.03 -10.85 -12.45
CA VAL A 241 -17.60 -10.43 -13.74
C VAL A 241 -19.13 -10.25 -13.66
N ALA A 242 -19.84 -11.20 -13.06
CA ALA A 242 -21.29 -11.10 -12.88
C ALA A 242 -21.68 -9.87 -12.05
N VAL A 243 -20.94 -9.59 -10.95
CA VAL A 243 -21.14 -8.37 -10.15
C VAL A 243 -20.85 -7.12 -10.99
N GLY A 244 -19.76 -7.09 -11.76
CA GLY A 244 -19.42 -5.99 -12.66
C GLY A 244 -20.54 -5.73 -13.70
N VAL A 245 -21.04 -6.77 -14.32
CA VAL A 245 -22.15 -6.67 -15.29
C VAL A 245 -23.42 -6.12 -14.63
N VAL A 246 -23.77 -6.57 -13.43
CA VAL A 246 -24.94 -6.06 -12.70
C VAL A 246 -24.75 -4.59 -12.30
N LEU A 247 -23.56 -4.20 -11.86
CA LEU A 247 -23.27 -2.80 -11.46
C LEU A 247 -23.32 -1.86 -12.67
N VAL A 248 -22.70 -2.23 -13.78
CA VAL A 248 -22.65 -1.41 -15.00
C VAL A 248 -23.97 -1.46 -15.76
N GLY A 249 -24.53 -2.65 -15.96
CA GLY A 249 -25.74 -2.85 -16.76
C GLY A 249 -27.04 -2.58 -15.99
N GLY A 250 -27.07 -2.89 -14.68
CA GLY A 250 -28.27 -2.73 -13.86
C GLY A 250 -28.44 -1.35 -13.23
N PHE A 251 -27.35 -0.69 -12.86
CA PHE A 251 -27.37 0.61 -12.19
C PHE A 251 -26.83 1.75 -13.05
N GLY A 252 -26.36 1.50 -14.26
CA GLY A 252 -25.79 2.50 -15.15
C GLY A 252 -24.55 3.21 -14.59
N VAL A 253 -23.99 2.67 -13.50
CA VAL A 253 -22.88 3.31 -12.76
C VAL A 253 -21.65 3.40 -13.64
N GLY A 254 -21.40 4.60 -14.17
CA GLY A 254 -20.15 4.91 -14.87
C GLY A 254 -19.97 4.21 -16.22
N ALA A 255 -21.03 3.71 -16.87
CA ALA A 255 -20.92 2.99 -18.14
C ALA A 255 -20.17 3.81 -19.22
N ALA A 256 -20.53 5.07 -19.42
CA ALA A 256 -19.87 5.97 -20.36
C ALA A 256 -18.41 6.25 -19.96
N VAL A 257 -18.18 6.58 -18.69
CA VAL A 257 -16.85 6.89 -18.16
C VAL A 257 -15.95 5.64 -18.16
N LEU A 258 -16.50 4.47 -17.81
CA LEU A 258 -15.76 3.21 -17.87
C LEU A 258 -15.39 2.88 -19.33
N GLN A 259 -16.29 3.07 -20.28
CA GLN A 259 -16.03 2.86 -21.71
C GLN A 259 -14.97 3.84 -22.22
N GLU A 260 -15.03 5.12 -21.85
CA GLU A 260 -14.02 6.12 -22.18
C GLU A 260 -12.65 5.75 -21.61
N ARG A 261 -12.59 5.32 -20.34
CA ARG A 261 -11.33 4.88 -19.69
C ARG A 261 -10.76 3.61 -20.29
N LEU A 262 -11.60 2.63 -20.63
CA LEU A 262 -11.13 1.42 -21.31
C LEU A 262 -10.60 1.75 -22.71
N THR A 263 -11.28 2.67 -23.43
CA THR A 263 -10.84 3.15 -24.75
C THR A 263 -9.56 3.96 -24.63
N SER A 264 -9.37 4.74 -23.56
CA SER A 264 -8.13 5.50 -23.32
C SER A 264 -6.92 4.60 -23.04
N ILE A 265 -7.14 3.44 -22.40
CA ILE A 265 -6.06 2.44 -22.21
C ILE A 265 -5.58 1.88 -23.56
N THR A 266 -6.48 1.69 -24.51
CA THR A 266 -6.13 1.16 -25.86
C THR A 266 -5.56 2.25 -26.79
N ARG A 267 -5.87 3.53 -26.55
CA ARG A 267 -5.41 4.68 -27.36
C ARG A 267 -4.18 5.39 -26.83
N ILE A 268 -3.54 4.91 -25.77
CA ILE A 268 -2.35 5.54 -25.16
C ILE A 268 -1.24 5.81 -26.18
N ALA A 269 -1.13 4.98 -27.23
CA ALA A 269 -0.10 5.14 -28.27
C ALA A 269 -0.41 6.27 -29.26
N ASP A 270 -1.70 6.59 -29.50
CA ASP A 270 -2.12 7.50 -30.58
C ASP A 270 -2.38 8.92 -30.11
N ALA A 271 -2.85 9.11 -28.88
CA ALA A 271 -3.10 10.42 -28.25
C ALA A 271 -2.93 10.33 -26.72
N PRO A 272 -1.71 10.40 -26.21
CA PRO A 272 -1.46 10.28 -24.78
C PRO A 272 -2.04 11.47 -24.01
N ASP A 273 -2.78 11.17 -22.90
CA ASP A 273 -3.22 12.20 -21.95
C ASP A 273 -2.01 12.98 -21.39
N GLN A 274 -2.18 14.27 -21.03
CA GLN A 274 -1.11 15.07 -20.45
C GLN A 274 -0.46 14.37 -19.24
N SER A 275 -1.21 13.64 -18.42
CA SER A 275 -0.66 12.87 -17.30
C SER A 275 0.32 11.77 -17.72
N VAL A 276 0.15 11.22 -18.91
CA VAL A 276 1.06 10.23 -19.50
C VAL A 276 2.32 10.93 -20.01
N VAL A 277 2.17 12.05 -20.70
CA VAL A 277 3.28 12.90 -21.19
C VAL A 277 4.14 13.36 -20.02
N ASP A 278 3.52 13.86 -18.95
CA ASP A 278 4.21 14.29 -17.74
C ASP A 278 5.03 13.16 -17.11
N ARG A 279 4.44 11.98 -16.99
CA ARG A 279 5.16 10.80 -16.44
C ARG A 279 6.37 10.42 -17.29
N TYR A 280 6.21 10.35 -18.62
CA TYR A 280 7.35 10.06 -19.50
C TYR A 280 8.46 11.11 -19.37
N SER A 281 8.12 12.40 -19.32
CA SER A 281 9.07 13.48 -19.12
C SER A 281 9.83 13.34 -17.78
N LEU A 282 9.11 13.01 -16.71
CA LEU A 282 9.70 12.79 -15.38
C LEU A 282 10.55 11.51 -15.34
N TRP A 283 10.17 10.46 -16.06
CA TRP A 283 10.96 9.20 -16.15
C TRP A 283 12.27 9.42 -16.91
N VAL A 284 12.23 10.20 -17.99
CA VAL A 284 13.44 10.62 -18.72
C VAL A 284 14.34 11.42 -17.78
N ALA A 285 13.80 12.44 -17.09
CA ALA A 285 14.56 13.22 -16.13
C ALA A 285 15.20 12.36 -15.04
N ALA A 286 14.46 11.43 -14.45
CA ALA A 286 14.99 10.50 -13.44
C ALA A 286 16.15 9.66 -13.99
N THR A 287 16.02 9.18 -15.22
CA THR A 287 17.06 8.36 -15.88
C THR A 287 18.30 9.16 -16.18
N ASP A 288 18.16 10.42 -16.61
CA ASP A 288 19.29 11.31 -16.90
C ASP A 288 20.03 11.73 -15.62
N MET A 289 19.31 12.03 -14.53
CA MET A 289 19.91 12.27 -13.21
C MET A 289 20.76 11.06 -12.77
N TRP A 290 20.21 9.84 -12.94
CA TRP A 290 20.95 8.62 -12.62
C TRP A 290 22.19 8.44 -13.49
N ARG A 291 22.14 8.71 -14.79
CA ARG A 291 23.31 8.63 -15.67
C ARG A 291 24.43 9.56 -15.23
N GLY A 292 24.09 10.75 -14.72
CA GLY A 292 25.05 11.69 -14.14
C GLY A 292 25.65 11.22 -12.80
N HIS A 293 24.88 10.49 -12.00
CA HIS A 293 25.27 10.03 -10.65
C HIS A 293 24.91 8.56 -10.43
N PRO A 294 25.56 7.59 -11.10
CA PRO A 294 25.07 6.21 -11.21
C PRO A 294 25.13 5.43 -9.89
N VAL A 295 26.07 5.72 -9.00
CA VAL A 295 26.27 4.93 -7.78
C VAL A 295 25.39 5.43 -6.63
N THR A 296 25.40 6.72 -6.33
CA THR A 296 24.78 7.34 -5.16
C THR A 296 23.52 8.14 -5.48
N GLY A 297 23.21 8.39 -6.77
CA GLY A 297 22.16 9.30 -7.19
C GLY A 297 22.47 10.76 -6.89
N VAL A 298 21.49 11.63 -7.12
CA VAL A 298 21.60 13.09 -6.89
C VAL A 298 21.39 13.51 -5.45
N GLY A 299 21.05 12.56 -4.58
CA GLY A 299 20.77 12.81 -3.16
C GLY A 299 19.29 12.68 -2.79
N LEU A 300 19.04 12.42 -1.51
CA LEU A 300 17.71 12.18 -0.98
C LEU A 300 16.86 13.46 -1.06
N LYS A 301 15.63 13.36 -1.58
CA LYS A 301 14.72 14.49 -1.82
C LYS A 301 15.25 15.52 -2.81
N ALA A 302 16.31 15.21 -3.58
CA ALA A 302 16.91 16.13 -4.53
C ALA A 302 16.24 16.14 -5.92
N PHE A 303 15.34 15.17 -6.21
CA PHE A 303 14.65 15.08 -7.49
C PHE A 303 14.00 16.40 -7.92
N PRO A 304 13.22 17.13 -7.08
CA PRO A 304 12.58 18.38 -7.49
C PRO A 304 13.58 19.47 -7.89
N ALA A 305 14.73 19.53 -7.20
CA ALA A 305 15.76 20.54 -7.47
C ALA A 305 16.48 20.33 -8.81
N HIS A 306 16.57 19.07 -9.27
CA HIS A 306 17.25 18.71 -10.53
C HIS A 306 16.27 18.52 -11.70
N ARG A 307 14.96 18.39 -11.43
CA ARG A 307 13.92 18.05 -12.41
C ARG A 307 13.95 18.94 -13.65
N ASP A 308 13.95 20.25 -13.44
CA ASP A 308 13.79 21.22 -14.52
C ASP A 308 15.02 21.26 -15.46
N GLY A 309 16.21 20.87 -14.97
CA GLY A 309 17.41 20.74 -15.79
C GLY A 309 17.46 19.48 -16.68
N HIS A 310 16.57 18.50 -16.41
CA HIS A 310 16.55 17.20 -17.08
C HIS A 310 15.20 16.88 -17.74
N ALA A 311 14.14 17.58 -17.41
CA ALA A 311 12.81 17.34 -17.95
C ALA A 311 12.66 17.93 -19.36
N SER A 312 11.81 17.30 -20.18
CA SER A 312 11.46 17.84 -21.49
C SER A 312 10.55 19.06 -21.35
N LEU A 313 10.52 19.92 -22.40
CA LEU A 313 9.61 21.06 -22.48
C LEU A 313 8.12 20.68 -22.52
N ALA A 314 7.81 19.41 -22.73
CA ALA A 314 6.43 18.89 -22.72
C ALA A 314 5.88 18.68 -21.29
N LEU A 315 6.74 18.80 -20.25
CA LEU A 315 6.31 18.70 -18.86
C LEU A 315 5.39 19.85 -18.49
N SER A 316 4.20 19.53 -17.96
CA SER A 316 3.28 20.55 -17.46
C SER A 316 3.79 21.19 -16.16
N SER A 317 3.30 22.41 -15.88
CA SER A 317 3.68 23.14 -14.66
C SER A 317 3.12 22.52 -13.37
N GLY A 318 2.21 21.55 -13.46
CA GLY A 318 1.62 20.86 -12.33
C GLY A 318 0.34 20.12 -12.67
N SER A 319 -0.17 19.36 -11.70
CA SER A 319 -1.46 18.68 -11.77
C SER A 319 -2.56 19.55 -11.16
N ASP A 320 -3.62 19.78 -11.91
CA ASP A 320 -4.78 20.53 -11.45
C ASP A 320 -5.75 19.62 -10.73
N THR A 321 -6.16 20.01 -9.53
CA THR A 321 -7.19 19.31 -8.75
C THR A 321 -8.26 20.30 -8.31
N ASP A 322 -9.53 19.91 -8.39
CA ASP A 322 -10.65 20.66 -7.87
C ASP A 322 -11.56 19.73 -7.07
N ALA A 323 -12.04 20.16 -5.91
CA ALA A 323 -12.92 19.37 -5.07
C ALA A 323 -13.84 20.24 -4.24
N ALA A 324 -15.03 19.73 -3.96
CA ALA A 324 -16.03 20.41 -3.15
C ALA A 324 -15.47 20.77 -1.76
N GLY A 325 -15.54 22.05 -1.40
CA GLY A 325 -15.01 22.58 -0.14
C GLY A 325 -13.50 22.83 -0.09
N TRP A 326 -12.75 22.47 -1.16
CA TRP A 326 -11.30 22.64 -1.22
C TRP A 326 -10.88 23.65 -2.29
N GLY A 327 -11.71 23.89 -3.30
CA GLY A 327 -11.44 24.73 -4.46
C GLY A 327 -10.33 24.19 -5.37
N PHE A 328 -10.09 24.96 -6.43
CA PHE A 328 -9.04 24.64 -7.41
C PHE A 328 -7.65 24.78 -6.81
N ARG A 329 -6.79 23.80 -7.06
CA ARG A 329 -5.37 23.81 -6.68
C ARG A 329 -4.51 23.21 -7.77
N ARG A 330 -3.40 23.87 -8.05
CA ARG A 330 -2.34 23.33 -8.90
C ARG A 330 -1.21 22.77 -8.03
N ARG A 331 -0.92 21.49 -8.16
CA ARG A 331 0.13 20.81 -7.40
C ARG A 331 1.35 20.58 -8.28
N PRO A 332 2.55 21.01 -7.85
CA PRO A 332 3.77 20.76 -8.60
C PRO A 332 4.07 19.27 -8.69
N LEU A 333 4.64 18.86 -9.81
CA LEU A 333 5.09 17.47 -10.04
C LEU A 333 6.49 17.30 -9.42
N LEU A 334 6.55 16.82 -8.19
CA LEU A 334 7.77 16.75 -7.37
C LEU A 334 8.48 15.39 -7.45
N THR A 335 7.90 14.41 -8.13
CA THR A 335 8.42 13.03 -8.17
C THR A 335 8.12 12.41 -9.53
N PRO A 336 8.83 11.35 -9.94
CA PRO A 336 8.57 10.67 -11.21
C PRO A 336 7.28 9.81 -11.18
N HIS A 337 6.54 9.76 -10.08
CA HIS A 337 5.41 8.85 -9.89
C HIS A 337 5.75 7.39 -10.27
N ASN A 338 6.98 6.99 -9.95
CA ASN A 338 7.52 5.66 -10.09
C ASN A 338 8.62 5.50 -9.03
N MET A 339 8.34 4.67 -8.02
CA MET A 339 9.23 4.52 -6.86
C MET A 339 10.60 3.95 -7.23
N TYR A 340 10.67 3.10 -8.25
CA TYR A 340 11.95 2.52 -8.71
C TYR A 340 12.84 3.59 -9.34
N LEU A 341 12.27 4.45 -10.18
CA LEU A 341 12.99 5.55 -10.80
C LEU A 341 13.34 6.65 -9.77
N LEU A 342 12.47 6.87 -8.78
CA LEU A 342 12.78 7.79 -7.69
C LEU A 342 13.98 7.30 -6.87
N VAL A 343 13.99 6.02 -6.49
CA VAL A 343 15.15 5.43 -5.79
C VAL A 343 16.39 5.45 -6.68
N LEU A 344 16.25 5.16 -7.97
CA LEU A 344 17.38 5.15 -8.89
C LEU A 344 17.98 6.55 -9.08
N SER A 345 17.15 7.58 -9.24
CA SER A 345 17.64 8.96 -9.42
C SER A 345 18.24 9.56 -8.16
N GLU A 346 17.57 9.38 -7.00
CA GLU A 346 17.98 9.98 -5.73
C GLU A 346 19.06 9.20 -4.99
N GLN A 347 19.11 7.85 -5.14
CA GLN A 347 19.96 6.96 -4.34
C GLN A 347 20.90 6.11 -5.20
N GLY A 348 20.80 6.18 -6.54
CA GLY A 348 21.62 5.44 -7.48
C GLY A 348 21.47 3.91 -7.37
N LEU A 349 22.44 3.19 -7.91
CA LEU A 349 22.48 1.73 -7.83
C LEU A 349 22.58 1.23 -6.38
N LEU A 350 23.21 1.98 -5.49
CA LEU A 350 23.29 1.61 -4.07
C LEU A 350 21.90 1.58 -3.45
N GLY A 351 21.05 2.58 -3.71
CA GLY A 351 19.66 2.59 -3.27
C GLY A 351 18.85 1.45 -3.87
N VAL A 352 18.98 1.22 -5.17
CA VAL A 352 18.30 0.10 -5.84
C VAL A 352 18.66 -1.25 -5.21
N VAL A 353 19.93 -1.53 -5.00
CA VAL A 353 20.38 -2.80 -4.40
C VAL A 353 19.90 -2.93 -2.95
N THR A 354 19.95 -1.87 -2.16
CA THR A 354 19.59 -1.94 -0.74
C THR A 354 18.09 -1.87 -0.50
N VAL A 355 17.36 -0.97 -1.16
CA VAL A 355 15.93 -0.78 -0.96
C VAL A 355 15.12 -1.77 -1.80
N VAL A 356 15.29 -1.76 -3.13
CA VAL A 356 14.53 -2.63 -4.04
C VAL A 356 14.97 -4.08 -3.88
N GLY A 357 16.26 -4.33 -3.68
CA GLY A 357 16.78 -5.67 -3.35
C GLY A 357 16.19 -6.21 -2.05
N GLY A 358 16.00 -5.37 -1.02
CA GLY A 358 15.29 -5.71 0.22
C GLY A 358 13.83 -6.10 -0.02
N TRP A 359 13.11 -5.35 -0.86
CA TRP A 359 11.72 -5.68 -1.23
C TRP A 359 11.63 -7.01 -1.98
N LEU A 360 12.53 -7.24 -2.93
CA LEU A 360 12.58 -8.51 -3.66
C LEU A 360 12.88 -9.68 -2.72
N ALA A 361 13.80 -9.52 -1.78
CA ALA A 361 14.10 -10.52 -0.78
C ALA A 361 12.86 -10.83 0.10
N LEU A 362 12.09 -9.82 0.51
CA LEU A 362 10.83 -10.02 1.22
C LEU A 362 9.84 -10.84 0.40
N LEU A 363 9.65 -10.52 -0.87
CA LEU A 363 8.72 -11.25 -1.74
C LEU A 363 9.16 -12.70 -1.93
N VAL A 364 10.44 -12.93 -2.20
CA VAL A 364 11.01 -14.29 -2.36
C VAL A 364 10.84 -15.11 -1.09
N CYS A 365 11.15 -14.54 0.07
CA CYS A 365 10.95 -15.21 1.36
C CYS A 365 9.47 -15.51 1.63
N ALA A 366 8.57 -14.55 1.34
CA ALA A 366 7.13 -14.73 1.53
C ALA A 366 6.56 -15.83 0.62
N ALA A 367 6.92 -15.81 -0.66
CA ALA A 367 6.50 -16.83 -1.64
C ALA A 367 7.06 -18.22 -1.31
N GLY A 368 8.32 -18.30 -0.87
CA GLY A 368 8.94 -19.57 -0.43
C GLY A 368 8.21 -20.20 0.75
N ARG A 369 7.74 -19.37 1.70
CA ARG A 369 6.94 -19.84 2.84
C ARG A 369 5.49 -20.19 2.49
N LEU A 370 4.93 -19.60 1.44
CA LEU A 370 3.55 -19.85 1.01
C LEU A 370 3.32 -21.33 0.70
N ARG A 371 4.29 -22.01 0.10
CA ARG A 371 4.23 -23.46 -0.21
C ARG A 371 4.09 -24.31 1.03
N ARG A 372 4.54 -23.84 2.20
CA ARG A 372 4.53 -24.51 3.50
C ARG A 372 3.45 -23.98 4.46
N ALA A 373 2.55 -23.13 3.98
CA ALA A 373 1.67 -22.31 4.83
C ALA A 373 0.63 -23.10 5.68
N GLY A 374 0.26 -24.32 5.28
CA GLY A 374 -0.65 -25.18 6.05
C GLY A 374 -1.89 -24.45 6.60
N ARG A 375 -2.01 -24.41 7.94
CA ARG A 375 -3.11 -23.72 8.65
C ARG A 375 -3.10 -22.19 8.55
N GLY A 376 -1.99 -21.58 8.15
CA GLY A 376 -1.82 -20.12 8.00
C GLY A 376 -1.97 -19.64 6.57
N ARG A 377 -2.59 -20.42 5.69
CA ARG A 377 -2.68 -20.11 4.26
C ARG A 377 -3.39 -18.80 3.97
N ASP A 378 -4.39 -18.42 4.78
CA ASP A 378 -5.09 -17.13 4.68
C ASP A 378 -4.14 -15.92 4.88
N CYS A 379 -3.36 -15.94 5.96
CA CYS A 379 -2.36 -14.91 6.22
C CYS A 379 -1.25 -14.92 5.15
N ALA A 380 -0.83 -16.11 4.71
CA ALA A 380 0.20 -16.27 3.69
C ALA A 380 -0.20 -15.66 2.33
N VAL A 381 -1.40 -16.01 1.86
CA VAL A 381 -1.93 -15.53 0.57
C VAL A 381 -2.19 -14.03 0.64
N ALA A 382 -2.75 -13.52 1.75
CA ALA A 382 -2.96 -12.09 1.94
C ALA A 382 -1.62 -11.33 1.96
N ALA A 383 -0.64 -11.77 2.75
CA ALA A 383 0.67 -11.12 2.87
C ALA A 383 1.43 -11.08 1.52
N CYS A 384 1.47 -12.20 0.79
CA CYS A 384 2.08 -12.23 -0.54
C CYS A 384 1.35 -11.31 -1.52
N GLY A 385 0.01 -11.27 -1.47
CA GLY A 385 -0.78 -10.38 -2.30
C GLY A 385 -0.51 -8.90 -2.01
N LEU A 386 -0.44 -8.50 -0.73
CA LEU A 386 -0.13 -7.13 -0.31
C LEU A 386 1.26 -6.69 -0.80
N LEU A 387 2.29 -7.54 -0.66
CA LEU A 387 3.62 -7.24 -1.18
C LEU A 387 3.61 -7.09 -2.70
N LEU A 388 2.99 -8.03 -3.40
CA LEU A 388 2.93 -8.00 -4.86
C LEU A 388 2.17 -6.77 -5.35
N TRP A 389 1.02 -6.43 -4.73
CA TRP A 389 0.26 -5.24 -5.06
C TRP A 389 1.12 -3.98 -4.93
N GLN A 390 1.80 -3.81 -3.77
CA GLN A 390 2.63 -2.63 -3.52
C GLN A 390 3.77 -2.50 -4.53
N TYR A 391 4.41 -3.62 -4.91
CA TYR A 391 5.54 -3.57 -5.83
C TYR A 391 5.09 -3.30 -7.28
N VAL A 392 3.89 -3.73 -7.65
CA VAL A 392 3.30 -3.35 -8.95
C VAL A 392 2.85 -1.90 -8.94
N ASP A 393 2.22 -1.43 -7.86
CA ASP A 393 1.79 -0.04 -7.71
C ASP A 393 2.98 0.93 -7.78
N PHE A 394 4.12 0.58 -7.23
CA PHE A 394 5.36 1.35 -7.31
C PHE A 394 5.89 1.61 -8.72
N LEU A 395 5.39 0.91 -9.75
CA LEU A 395 5.66 1.26 -11.14
C LEU A 395 4.92 2.54 -11.60
N TYR A 396 3.85 2.91 -10.90
CA TYR A 396 2.95 4.02 -11.28
C TYR A 396 2.76 5.05 -10.17
N ALA A 397 3.28 4.76 -8.97
CA ALA A 397 3.18 5.59 -7.78
C ALA A 397 4.51 5.59 -7.02
N ASP A 398 4.63 6.50 -6.09
CA ASP A 398 5.72 6.55 -5.10
C ASP A 398 5.15 6.82 -3.70
N ILE A 399 6.04 7.01 -2.71
CA ILE A 399 5.62 7.40 -1.37
C ILE A 399 5.39 8.91 -1.33
N GLY A 400 4.20 9.28 -0.93
CA GLY A 400 3.79 10.67 -0.77
C GLY A 400 2.36 10.73 -0.25
N GLY A 401 1.97 11.84 0.31
CA GLY A 401 0.62 12.04 0.80
C GLY A 401 0.27 11.32 2.12
N PRO A 402 -0.94 11.57 2.58
CA PRO A 402 -1.48 11.09 3.86
C PRO A 402 -1.58 9.57 4.00
N SER A 403 -1.79 8.84 2.89
CA SER A 403 -1.96 7.37 2.93
C SER A 403 -0.65 6.59 3.11
N THR A 404 0.51 7.24 3.03
CA THR A 404 1.83 6.58 2.92
C THR A 404 2.15 5.64 4.09
N VAL A 405 1.72 5.94 5.32
CA VAL A 405 1.99 5.06 6.47
C VAL A 405 1.31 3.70 6.33
N LEU A 406 0.21 3.62 5.58
CA LEU A 406 -0.48 2.37 5.27
C LEU A 406 0.43 1.41 4.48
N THR A 407 1.23 1.93 3.54
CA THR A 407 2.27 1.15 2.84
C THR A 407 3.23 0.49 3.83
N GLY A 408 3.70 1.22 4.85
CA GLY A 408 4.57 0.66 5.89
C GLY A 408 3.90 -0.47 6.68
N VAL A 409 2.61 -0.34 7.01
CA VAL A 409 1.83 -1.39 7.69
C VAL A 409 1.69 -2.62 6.81
N CYS A 410 1.39 -2.46 5.52
CA CYS A 410 1.24 -3.57 4.58
C CYS A 410 2.57 -4.28 4.31
N LEU A 411 3.67 -3.53 4.14
CA LEU A 411 5.03 -4.09 4.06
C LEU A 411 5.37 -4.86 5.35
N GLY A 412 4.98 -4.33 6.50
CA GLY A 412 5.15 -4.99 7.80
C GLY A 412 4.38 -6.30 7.92
N ALA A 413 3.12 -6.36 7.44
CA ALA A 413 2.35 -7.59 7.38
C ALA A 413 3.01 -8.64 6.47
N GLY A 414 3.53 -8.20 5.32
CA GLY A 414 4.33 -9.03 4.42
C GLY A 414 5.63 -9.51 5.06
N ALA A 415 6.36 -8.63 5.73
CA ALA A 415 7.60 -8.93 6.43
C ALA A 415 7.38 -9.89 7.60
N TRP A 416 6.32 -9.73 8.37
CA TRP A 416 5.95 -10.68 9.41
C TRP A 416 5.77 -12.09 8.84
N TRP A 417 5.00 -12.23 7.77
CA TRP A 417 4.82 -13.54 7.13
C TRP A 417 6.15 -14.08 6.60
N ALA A 418 6.94 -13.26 5.91
CA ALA A 418 8.19 -13.64 5.28
C ALA A 418 9.29 -14.04 6.28
N LEU A 419 9.39 -13.38 7.45
CA LEU A 419 10.59 -13.39 8.28
C LEU A 419 10.37 -13.84 9.72
N ALA A 420 9.16 -13.68 10.31
CA ALA A 420 8.91 -14.04 11.70
C ALA A 420 8.98 -15.56 11.93
N ARG A 421 9.60 -15.98 13.04
CA ARG A 421 9.69 -17.42 13.42
C ARG A 421 8.30 -18.03 13.68
N GLU A 422 7.42 -17.28 14.29
CA GLU A 422 6.10 -17.73 14.79
C GLU A 422 5.04 -17.85 13.68
N ALA A 423 5.27 -17.23 12.52
CA ALA A 423 4.37 -17.34 11.37
C ALA A 423 4.15 -18.80 10.92
N THR A 424 5.15 -19.66 11.11
CA THR A 424 5.15 -21.08 10.69
C THR A 424 4.87 -22.08 11.82
N THR A 425 5.20 -21.75 13.08
CA THR A 425 5.22 -22.72 14.20
C THR A 425 3.91 -22.89 14.97
N GLY A 426 2.83 -22.21 14.62
CA GLY A 426 1.54 -22.25 15.34
C GLY A 426 0.80 -23.62 15.37
N GLY A 427 1.48 -24.70 15.71
CA GLY A 427 0.87 -26.03 15.85
C GLY A 427 1.63 -27.03 16.72
N ALA A 428 2.90 -26.79 17.02
CA ALA A 428 3.73 -27.79 17.71
C ALA A 428 3.81 -27.62 19.24
N ALA A 429 3.44 -26.49 19.79
CA ALA A 429 3.63 -26.17 21.21
C ALA A 429 2.45 -26.57 22.13
N GLN A 430 1.45 -27.33 21.66
CA GLN A 430 0.31 -27.82 22.50
C GLN A 430 0.24 -29.35 22.61
N ALA A 431 1.23 -30.05 22.11
CA ALA A 431 1.41 -31.48 22.46
C ALA A 431 2.36 -31.54 23.65
N GLY A 432 1.87 -31.25 24.85
CA GLY A 432 2.50 -31.65 26.10
C GLY A 432 2.59 -33.16 26.16
N PRO A 433 3.60 -33.75 26.86
CA PRO A 433 3.72 -35.16 27.00
C PRO A 433 2.50 -35.71 27.77
N ARG A 434 1.90 -36.77 27.21
CA ARG A 434 0.90 -37.60 27.92
C ARG A 434 1.60 -38.46 28.92
#